data_a447d3346254273a5aa81facdf6cc03a
#
_entry.id   a447d3346254273a5aa81facdf6cc03a
#
_cell.length_a   1.000
_cell.length_b   1.000
_cell.length_c   1.000
_cell.angle_alpha   90.00
_cell.angle_beta   90.00
_cell.angle_gamma   90.00
#
_symmetry.space_group_name_H-M   'P 1'
#
loop_
_entity.id
_entity.type
_entity.pdbx_description
1 polymer ?
#
loop_
_entity_poly.entity_id
_entity_poly.type
_entity_poly.pdbx_seq_one_letter_code
_entity_poly.pdbx_strand_id
1 'polypeptide(L)'
;HNGYISDIKFDNTDKYMLDGNRLMYNASTNQYRTEMNPYSQIKIVSPNTSSAYFEVKTKEGLIMEYGNTSDSKLYAQGAHKDQVAFWMLNKVKDRIGNYYTYTYEKNDDNGEIRLKQIDYTGYMGSANRAPYCSVKFAYTSRNHDVNLNYIAGSEFEETKLLSEIGIYYGAELYRRYTMTYNYDGNDFTYLLSKITVTGQNNETLKPIVFNWYKNTDFKHKQVVYDQSSNAMNYINKAYISLGDYNGDGRTDLLATPMEDANWTGWRLFLADTDGNKLTYSGSGTLPERYKEPVPGDYNGDGITDF
;
A
#
# COMPACT_ATOMS: atom_id res chain seq x y z
N HIS A 1 3.01 -17.81 20.73
CA HIS A 1 2.68 -16.47 20.22
C HIS A 1 2.42 -15.52 21.38
N ASN A 2 3.38 -14.70 21.73
CA ASN A 2 3.22 -13.71 22.81
C ASN A 2 2.62 -12.39 22.30
N GLY A 3 2.02 -12.36 21.11
CA GLY A 3 1.36 -11.18 20.57
C GLY A 3 2.29 -10.00 20.20
N TYR A 4 3.59 -10.16 20.32
CA TYR A 4 4.56 -9.13 19.95
C TYR A 4 4.97 -9.29 18.48
N ILE A 5 4.81 -8.24 17.70
CA ILE A 5 5.44 -8.09 16.39
C ILE A 5 6.91 -7.76 16.68
N SER A 6 7.83 -8.66 16.32
CA SER A 6 9.26 -8.36 16.37
C SER A 6 9.71 -7.85 15.00
N ASP A 7 10.58 -6.85 15.01
CA ASP A 7 11.21 -6.35 13.79
C ASP A 7 12.06 -7.44 13.12
N ILE A 8 12.17 -7.36 11.79
CA ILE A 8 13.10 -8.20 11.01
C ILE A 8 14.53 -7.80 11.40
N LYS A 9 15.39 -8.78 11.61
CA LYS A 9 16.79 -8.58 12.05
C LYS A 9 17.81 -9.09 11.05
N PHE A 10 17.38 -9.79 10.00
CA PHE A 10 18.20 -10.54 9.06
C PHE A 10 19.07 -11.60 9.75
N ASP A 11 18.52 -12.28 10.75
CA ASP A 11 19.18 -13.37 11.48
C ASP A 11 18.33 -14.66 11.47
N ASN A 12 18.85 -15.71 12.11
CA ASN A 12 18.20 -17.03 12.17
C ASN A 12 16.88 -17.03 12.96
N THR A 13 16.53 -15.96 13.63
CA THR A 13 15.27 -15.85 14.37
C THR A 13 14.12 -15.39 13.50
N ASP A 14 14.42 -14.77 12.35
CA ASP A 14 13.45 -14.32 11.37
C ASP A 14 12.69 -15.47 10.74
N LYS A 15 11.49 -15.19 10.30
CA LYS A 15 10.61 -16.14 9.63
C LYS A 15 10.28 -15.64 8.23
N TYR A 16 10.35 -16.57 7.28
CA TYR A 16 9.88 -16.28 5.93
C TYR A 16 8.38 -16.05 5.88
N MET A 17 7.96 -15.26 4.92
CA MET A 17 6.55 -14.98 4.63
C MET A 17 6.27 -15.22 3.14
N LEU A 18 5.09 -15.72 2.82
CA LEU A 18 4.56 -15.85 1.47
C LEU A 18 3.13 -15.29 1.45
N ASP A 19 2.87 -14.32 0.57
CA ASP A 19 1.56 -13.67 0.42
C ASP A 19 0.94 -13.23 1.77
N GLY A 20 1.76 -12.56 2.60
CA GLY A 20 1.33 -12.10 3.92
C GLY A 20 1.21 -13.20 5.00
N ASN A 21 1.44 -14.46 4.65
CA ASN A 21 1.36 -15.58 5.60
C ASN A 21 2.75 -16.03 6.05
N ARG A 22 2.91 -16.17 7.34
CA ARG A 22 4.14 -16.72 7.92
C ARG A 22 4.37 -18.15 7.50
N LEU A 23 5.61 -18.52 7.21
CA LEU A 23 6.02 -19.89 6.90
C LEU A 23 6.46 -20.63 8.16
N MET A 24 5.86 -21.79 8.36
CA MET A 24 6.16 -22.71 9.47
C MET A 24 7.01 -23.85 8.94
N TYR A 25 8.23 -23.99 9.45
CA TYR A 25 9.16 -25.06 9.06
C TYR A 25 8.83 -26.38 9.79
N ASN A 26 8.80 -27.45 9.02
CA ASN A 26 8.67 -28.83 9.53
C ASN A 26 9.98 -29.58 9.29
N ALA A 27 10.72 -29.83 10.37
CA ALA A 27 12.04 -30.50 10.32
C ALA A 27 11.95 -31.95 9.82
N SER A 28 10.85 -32.67 10.10
CA SER A 28 10.71 -34.09 9.67
C SER A 28 10.51 -34.25 8.17
N THR A 29 9.97 -33.25 7.49
CA THR A 29 9.75 -33.27 6.03
C THR A 29 10.70 -32.35 5.27
N ASN A 30 11.51 -31.54 5.97
CA ASN A 30 12.33 -30.47 5.40
C ASN A 30 11.54 -29.51 4.50
N GLN A 31 10.34 -29.16 4.92
CA GLN A 31 9.42 -28.32 4.14
C GLN A 31 8.83 -27.23 5.03
N TYR A 32 8.39 -26.17 4.37
CA TYR A 32 7.59 -25.10 4.98
C TYR A 32 6.11 -25.27 4.61
N ARG A 33 5.25 -24.70 5.42
CA ARG A 33 3.82 -24.52 5.15
C ARG A 33 3.43 -23.12 5.60
N THR A 34 2.44 -22.54 4.95
CA THR A 34 1.83 -21.31 5.45
C THR A 34 1.01 -21.62 6.72
N GLU A 35 1.02 -20.70 7.66
CA GLU A 35 0.30 -20.85 8.93
C GLU A 35 -1.22 -21.01 8.71
N MET A 36 -1.79 -20.24 7.75
CA MET A 36 -3.24 -20.21 7.49
C MET A 36 -3.70 -21.20 6.42
N ASN A 37 -2.84 -21.60 5.49
CA ASN A 37 -3.18 -22.52 4.41
C ASN A 37 -2.14 -23.65 4.29
N PRO A 38 -2.35 -24.79 4.94
CA PRO A 38 -1.36 -25.88 5.03
C PRO A 38 -1.27 -26.74 3.76
N TYR A 39 -2.04 -26.45 2.71
CA TYR A 39 -2.11 -27.32 1.51
C TYR A 39 -0.95 -27.10 0.52
N SER A 40 -0.28 -25.95 0.56
CA SER A 40 0.88 -25.69 -0.27
C SER A 40 2.12 -26.38 0.32
N GLN A 41 2.91 -27.00 -0.56
CA GLN A 41 4.21 -27.56 -0.20
C GLN A 41 5.28 -26.57 -0.61
N ILE A 42 6.08 -26.12 0.34
CA ILE A 42 7.08 -25.08 0.13
C ILE A 42 8.42 -25.64 0.57
N LYS A 43 9.44 -25.56 -0.28
CA LYS A 43 10.82 -25.98 0.07
C LYS A 43 11.83 -24.95 -0.42
N ILE A 44 12.96 -24.86 0.29
CA ILE A 44 14.15 -24.18 -0.21
C ILE A 44 14.95 -25.20 -1.00
N VAL A 45 15.25 -24.89 -2.25
CA VAL A 45 16.14 -25.67 -3.11
C VAL A 45 17.53 -25.10 -2.98
N SER A 46 18.55 -25.96 -2.90
CA SER A 46 19.97 -25.58 -2.70
C SER A 46 20.19 -24.64 -1.50
N PRO A 47 19.71 -24.98 -0.29
CA PRO A 47 19.83 -24.13 0.87
C PRO A 47 21.28 -23.79 1.17
N ASN A 48 21.54 -22.63 1.78
CA ASN A 48 22.87 -22.14 2.16
C ASN A 48 23.83 -21.90 0.98
N THR A 49 23.31 -21.70 -0.22
CA THR A 49 24.09 -21.33 -1.41
C THR A 49 23.53 -20.04 -2.04
N SER A 50 24.33 -19.38 -2.86
CA SER A 50 23.86 -18.21 -3.65
C SER A 50 22.74 -18.56 -4.64
N SER A 51 22.64 -19.85 -5.02
CA SER A 51 21.57 -20.36 -5.88
C SER A 51 20.31 -20.81 -5.13
N ALA A 52 20.23 -20.61 -3.82
CA ALA A 52 19.04 -20.95 -3.03
C ALA A 52 17.80 -20.21 -3.57
N TYR A 53 16.69 -20.94 -3.69
CA TYR A 53 15.41 -20.38 -4.09
C TYR A 53 14.25 -21.17 -3.47
N PHE A 54 13.04 -20.60 -3.49
CA PHE A 54 11.85 -21.29 -3.01
C PHE A 54 11.08 -21.94 -4.15
N GLU A 55 10.76 -23.22 -4.00
CA GLU A 55 9.77 -23.92 -4.83
C GLU A 55 8.47 -24.08 -4.04
N VAL A 56 7.35 -23.62 -4.60
CA VAL A 56 6.02 -23.73 -4.02
C VAL A 56 5.17 -24.60 -4.94
N LYS A 57 4.60 -25.69 -4.40
CA LYS A 57 3.59 -26.51 -5.09
C LYS A 57 2.24 -26.21 -4.49
N THR A 58 1.34 -25.68 -5.31
CA THR A 58 -0.01 -25.32 -4.85
C THR A 58 -0.96 -26.51 -4.90
N LYS A 59 -2.08 -26.38 -4.21
CA LYS A 59 -3.18 -27.37 -4.21
C LYS A 59 -3.71 -27.65 -5.62
N GLU A 60 -3.76 -26.64 -6.47
CA GLU A 60 -4.22 -26.70 -7.87
C GLU A 60 -3.20 -27.39 -8.77
N GLY A 61 -1.98 -27.63 -8.27
CA GLY A 61 -0.90 -28.33 -8.96
C GLY A 61 0.00 -27.43 -9.77
N LEU A 62 0.00 -26.13 -9.48
CA LEU A 62 1.01 -25.22 -10.00
C LEU A 62 2.33 -25.42 -9.25
N ILE A 63 3.42 -25.29 -9.97
CA ILE A 63 4.77 -25.22 -9.42
C ILE A 63 5.31 -23.83 -9.68
N MET A 64 5.62 -23.12 -8.60
CA MET A 64 6.08 -21.74 -8.61
C MET A 64 7.49 -21.66 -8.07
N GLU A 65 8.36 -20.89 -8.72
CA GLU A 65 9.75 -20.68 -8.32
C GLU A 65 9.94 -19.20 -7.96
N TYR A 66 10.51 -18.95 -6.78
CA TYR A 66 10.78 -17.60 -6.27
C TYR A 66 12.29 -17.44 -6.04
N GLY A 67 12.90 -16.47 -6.70
CA GLY A 67 14.33 -16.17 -6.53
C GLY A 67 15.26 -17.17 -7.25
N ASN A 68 14.80 -17.92 -8.25
CA ASN A 68 15.63 -18.87 -9.00
C ASN A 68 16.47 -18.20 -10.11
N THR A 69 16.37 -16.89 -10.29
CA THR A 69 17.20 -16.09 -11.19
C THR A 69 17.85 -14.93 -10.43
N SER A 70 18.98 -14.42 -10.91
CA SER A 70 19.69 -13.33 -10.22
C SER A 70 18.89 -12.03 -10.14
N ASP A 71 18.07 -11.76 -11.15
CA ASP A 71 17.20 -10.59 -11.23
C ASP A 71 15.95 -10.72 -10.33
N SER A 72 15.59 -11.93 -9.90
CA SER A 72 14.43 -12.18 -9.03
C SER A 72 14.76 -12.20 -7.54
N LYS A 73 15.98 -11.78 -7.15
CA LYS A 73 16.39 -11.58 -5.76
C LYS A 73 16.71 -10.12 -5.52
N LEU A 74 16.06 -9.54 -4.54
CA LEU A 74 16.40 -8.21 -4.05
C LEU A 74 17.11 -8.36 -2.71
N TYR A 75 18.30 -7.77 -2.64
CA TYR A 75 19.12 -7.79 -1.45
C TYR A 75 18.78 -6.60 -0.53
N ALA A 76 18.97 -6.80 0.75
CA ALA A 76 18.91 -5.74 1.74
C ALA A 76 20.00 -4.68 1.49
N GLN A 77 19.87 -3.54 2.12
CA GLN A 77 20.79 -2.42 1.99
C GLN A 77 21.63 -2.23 3.26
N GLY A 78 22.72 -1.48 3.16
CA GLY A 78 23.55 -1.10 4.29
C GLY A 78 24.26 -2.30 4.94
N ALA A 79 24.08 -2.49 6.24
CA ALA A 79 24.76 -3.54 7.01
C ALA A 79 24.35 -4.97 6.62
N HIS A 80 23.23 -5.14 5.95
CA HIS A 80 22.67 -6.44 5.58
C HIS A 80 22.70 -6.73 4.07
N LYS A 81 23.52 -6.00 3.31
CA LYS A 81 23.58 -6.07 1.83
C LYS A 81 23.83 -7.47 1.23
N ASP A 82 24.34 -8.41 2.03
CA ASP A 82 24.59 -9.79 1.60
C ASP A 82 23.37 -10.71 1.86
N GLN A 83 22.31 -10.18 2.47
CA GLN A 83 21.10 -10.93 2.78
C GLN A 83 20.02 -10.65 1.74
N VAL A 84 19.33 -11.70 1.29
CA VAL A 84 18.19 -11.54 0.39
C VAL A 84 16.96 -11.10 1.21
N ALA A 85 16.45 -9.90 0.92
CA ALA A 85 15.24 -9.38 1.55
C ALA A 85 13.97 -9.94 0.88
N PHE A 86 13.98 -10.05 -0.47
CA PHE A 86 12.82 -10.53 -1.23
C PHE A 86 13.23 -11.53 -2.31
N TRP A 87 12.48 -12.63 -2.38
CA TRP A 87 12.51 -13.59 -3.48
C TRP A 87 11.26 -13.37 -4.33
N MET A 88 11.45 -12.81 -5.53
CA MET A 88 10.36 -12.53 -6.46
C MET A 88 10.00 -13.78 -7.25
N LEU A 89 8.72 -13.92 -7.60
CA LEU A 89 8.24 -14.99 -8.45
C LEU A 89 8.89 -14.91 -9.84
N ASN A 90 9.65 -15.91 -10.25
CA ASN A 90 10.31 -15.90 -11.56
C ASN A 90 9.77 -16.95 -12.54
N LYS A 91 9.02 -17.96 -12.08
CA LYS A 91 8.43 -18.96 -12.95
C LYS A 91 7.19 -19.59 -12.34
N VAL A 92 6.21 -19.87 -13.20
CA VAL A 92 5.04 -20.68 -12.87
C VAL A 92 4.87 -21.75 -13.93
N LYS A 93 4.66 -23.00 -13.51
CA LYS A 93 4.44 -24.15 -14.38
C LYS A 93 3.25 -24.96 -13.88
N ASP A 94 2.43 -25.45 -14.81
CA ASP A 94 1.35 -26.38 -14.51
C ASP A 94 1.81 -27.85 -14.55
N ARG A 95 0.91 -28.77 -14.24
CA ARG A 95 1.18 -30.22 -14.20
C ARG A 95 1.51 -30.83 -15.55
N ILE A 96 1.00 -30.25 -16.64
CA ILE A 96 1.19 -30.75 -18.00
C ILE A 96 2.39 -30.10 -18.70
N GLY A 97 3.02 -29.13 -18.06
CA GLY A 97 4.26 -28.52 -18.52
C GLY A 97 4.12 -27.14 -19.17
N ASN A 98 2.92 -26.55 -19.24
CA ASN A 98 2.82 -25.15 -19.66
C ASN A 98 3.46 -24.25 -18.62
N TYR A 99 4.17 -23.22 -19.07
CA TYR A 99 4.85 -22.33 -18.15
C TYR A 99 4.91 -20.90 -18.69
N TYR A 100 5.12 -19.99 -17.76
CA TYR A 100 5.50 -18.60 -18.00
C TYR A 100 6.56 -18.17 -16.99
N THR A 101 7.33 -17.15 -17.37
CA THR A 101 8.44 -16.63 -16.57
C THR A 101 8.33 -15.13 -16.39
N TYR A 102 8.93 -14.64 -15.32
CA TYR A 102 9.04 -13.23 -15.01
C TYR A 102 10.50 -12.82 -15.04
N THR A 103 10.78 -11.66 -15.60
CA THR A 103 12.08 -11.01 -15.59
C THR A 103 11.94 -9.65 -14.92
N TYR A 104 12.89 -9.31 -14.08
CA TYR A 104 12.90 -8.07 -13.31
C TYR A 104 14.02 -7.14 -13.76
N GLU A 105 13.82 -5.86 -13.54
CA GLU A 105 14.87 -4.86 -13.56
C GLU A 105 15.08 -4.39 -12.13
N LYS A 106 16.31 -4.40 -11.67
CA LYS A 106 16.66 -4.02 -10.30
C LYS A 106 17.81 -3.04 -10.28
N ASN A 107 17.86 -2.25 -9.23
CA ASN A 107 18.99 -1.42 -8.87
C ASN A 107 19.40 -1.78 -7.44
N ASP A 108 20.53 -2.47 -7.33
CA ASP A 108 21.02 -2.94 -6.03
C ASP A 108 21.60 -1.78 -5.18
N ASP A 109 21.85 -0.59 -5.75
CA ASP A 109 22.38 0.57 -5.00
C ASP A 109 21.31 1.25 -4.12
N ASN A 110 20.05 1.15 -4.51
CA ASN A 110 18.93 1.78 -3.79
C ASN A 110 17.80 0.80 -3.43
N GLY A 111 18.04 -0.48 -3.59
CA GLY A 111 17.06 -1.52 -3.23
C GLY A 111 15.78 -1.50 -4.08
N GLU A 112 15.83 -0.99 -5.31
CA GLU A 112 14.68 -0.95 -6.20
C GLU A 112 14.57 -2.22 -7.06
N ILE A 113 13.37 -2.78 -7.17
CA ILE A 113 13.06 -3.89 -8.08
C ILE A 113 11.69 -3.65 -8.72
N ARG A 114 11.60 -3.93 -10.03
CA ARG A 114 10.35 -3.79 -10.78
C ARG A 114 10.24 -4.84 -11.88
N LEU A 115 9.01 -5.23 -12.20
CA LEU A 115 8.74 -6.20 -13.24
C LEU A 115 9.10 -5.62 -14.62
N LYS A 116 9.96 -6.29 -15.35
CA LYS A 116 10.40 -5.90 -16.70
C LYS A 116 9.62 -6.61 -17.79
N GLN A 117 9.41 -7.93 -17.63
CA GLN A 117 8.79 -8.73 -18.68
C GLN A 117 8.17 -10.00 -18.10
N ILE A 118 7.07 -10.44 -18.72
CA ILE A 118 6.46 -11.74 -18.54
C ILE A 118 6.51 -12.45 -19.90
N ASP A 119 7.16 -13.61 -19.98
CA ASP A 119 7.16 -14.47 -21.15
C ASP A 119 6.23 -15.64 -20.93
N TYR A 120 5.29 -15.88 -21.83
CA TYR A 120 4.26 -16.91 -21.69
C TYR A 120 4.08 -17.74 -22.95
N THR A 121 3.26 -18.80 -22.89
CA THR A 121 3.09 -19.83 -23.94
C THR A 121 4.22 -20.85 -23.98
N GLY A 122 5.10 -20.90 -22.98
CA GLY A 122 6.13 -21.93 -22.89
C GLY A 122 5.54 -23.30 -22.58
N TYR A 123 6.22 -24.35 -23.04
CA TYR A 123 5.86 -25.75 -22.78
C TYR A 123 7.10 -26.60 -22.55
N MET A 124 7.14 -27.33 -21.43
CA MET A 124 8.25 -28.19 -21.01
C MET A 124 7.92 -29.69 -21.13
N GLY A 125 7.00 -30.07 -22.00
CA GLY A 125 6.71 -31.47 -22.30
C GLY A 125 7.62 -32.04 -23.40
N SER A 126 7.18 -33.13 -24.05
CA SER A 126 7.94 -33.84 -25.09
C SER A 126 8.38 -32.97 -26.28
N ALA A 127 7.64 -31.90 -26.57
CA ALA A 127 7.92 -30.98 -27.68
C ALA A 127 8.71 -29.72 -27.23
N ASN A 128 9.19 -29.61 -26.03
CA ASN A 128 9.86 -28.48 -25.39
C ASN A 128 9.83 -27.16 -26.20
N ARG A 129 8.96 -26.25 -25.84
CA ARG A 129 8.75 -24.99 -26.57
C ARG A 129 9.03 -23.81 -25.68
N ALA A 130 9.93 -22.94 -26.12
CA ALA A 130 10.17 -21.65 -25.45
C ALA A 130 8.93 -20.75 -25.55
N PRO A 131 8.72 -19.84 -24.61
CA PRO A 131 7.69 -18.80 -24.73
C PRO A 131 7.87 -17.99 -26.01
N TYR A 132 6.76 -17.65 -26.68
CA TYR A 132 6.78 -16.82 -27.89
C TYR A 132 5.86 -15.60 -27.80
N CYS A 133 5.12 -15.45 -26.72
CA CYS A 133 4.38 -14.25 -26.40
C CYS A 133 4.99 -13.58 -25.16
N SER A 134 4.94 -12.25 -25.12
CA SER A 134 5.42 -11.51 -23.97
C SER A 134 4.57 -10.29 -23.63
N VAL A 135 4.59 -9.92 -22.35
CA VAL A 135 4.14 -8.62 -21.85
C VAL A 135 5.37 -7.89 -21.32
N LYS A 136 5.65 -6.69 -21.85
CA LYS A 136 6.81 -5.88 -21.47
C LYS A 136 6.36 -4.61 -20.78
N PHE A 137 7.11 -4.22 -19.75
CA PHE A 137 6.83 -3.05 -18.93
C PHE A 137 7.94 -2.04 -19.11
N ALA A 138 7.60 -0.78 -19.38
CA ALA A 138 8.55 0.32 -19.41
C ALA A 138 8.19 1.34 -18.34
N TYR A 139 9.21 2.07 -17.89
CA TYR A 139 9.10 2.97 -16.76
C TYR A 139 9.70 4.34 -17.09
N THR A 140 9.19 5.38 -16.47
CA THR A 140 9.73 6.74 -16.51
C THR A 140 10.17 7.17 -15.10
N SER A 141 11.05 8.14 -15.02
CA SER A 141 11.59 8.61 -13.74
C SER A 141 10.53 9.35 -12.91
N ARG A 142 10.60 9.11 -11.61
CA ARG A 142 9.82 9.76 -10.54
C ARG A 142 10.79 10.68 -9.79
N ASN A 143 10.82 11.97 -10.16
CA ASN A 143 11.88 12.85 -9.69
C ASN A 143 11.53 13.64 -8.42
N HIS A 144 10.27 13.65 -8.00
CA HIS A 144 9.78 14.56 -6.95
C HIS A 144 9.14 13.85 -5.76
N ASP A 145 8.54 12.68 -5.95
CA ASP A 145 7.84 11.94 -4.90
C ASP A 145 8.34 10.50 -4.79
N VAL A 146 9.65 10.34 -4.68
CA VAL A 146 10.28 9.02 -4.48
C VAL A 146 9.72 8.39 -3.21
N ASN A 147 9.17 7.17 -3.33
CA ASN A 147 8.74 6.41 -2.18
C ASN A 147 9.95 5.76 -1.52
N LEU A 148 10.05 5.96 -0.21
CA LEU A 148 11.08 5.36 0.64
C LEU A 148 10.41 4.41 1.62
N ASN A 149 10.88 3.17 1.64
CA ASN A 149 10.46 2.15 2.59
C ASN A 149 11.66 1.61 3.34
N TYR A 150 11.47 1.28 4.61
CA TYR A 150 12.53 0.73 5.45
C TYR A 150 12.12 -0.61 6.04
N ILE A 151 13.00 -1.61 5.92
CA ILE A 151 12.84 -2.92 6.57
C ILE A 151 14.14 -3.23 7.32
N ALA A 152 14.08 -3.34 8.62
CA ALA A 152 15.24 -3.63 9.48
C ALA A 152 16.44 -2.70 9.21
N GLY A 153 16.18 -1.41 8.97
CA GLY A 153 17.21 -0.41 8.65
C GLY A 153 17.70 -0.43 7.21
N SER A 154 17.25 -1.36 6.37
CA SER A 154 17.51 -1.36 4.93
C SER A 154 16.54 -0.44 4.22
N GLU A 155 17.04 0.44 3.39
CA GLU A 155 16.26 1.36 2.57
C GLU A 155 15.89 0.71 1.23
N PHE A 156 14.65 0.92 0.81
CA PHE A 156 14.12 0.48 -0.48
C PHE A 156 13.40 1.65 -1.15
N GLU A 157 13.87 2.03 -2.32
CA GLU A 157 13.33 3.15 -3.07
C GLU A 157 12.41 2.70 -4.20
N GLU A 158 11.44 3.53 -4.55
CA GLU A 158 10.68 3.45 -5.80
C GLU A 158 10.85 4.77 -6.56
N THR A 159 11.78 4.76 -7.52
CA THR A 159 12.17 5.96 -8.30
C THR A 159 11.51 6.03 -9.68
N LYS A 160 10.62 5.08 -10.00
CA LYS A 160 10.02 4.97 -11.33
C LYS A 160 8.50 4.85 -11.28
N LEU A 161 7.87 5.37 -12.34
CA LEU A 161 6.45 5.21 -12.65
C LEU A 161 6.29 4.31 -13.87
N LEU A 162 5.30 3.41 -13.85
CA LEU A 162 4.97 2.59 -15.02
C LEU A 162 4.47 3.49 -16.15
N SER A 163 5.20 3.54 -17.27
CA SER A 163 4.86 4.38 -18.42
C SER A 163 4.23 3.61 -19.58
N GLU A 164 4.54 2.31 -19.71
CA GLU A 164 4.03 1.52 -20.82
C GLU A 164 3.86 0.05 -20.45
N ILE A 165 2.81 -0.59 -20.97
CA ILE A 165 2.62 -2.04 -21.01
C ILE A 165 2.44 -2.42 -22.47
N GLY A 166 3.38 -3.20 -23.02
CA GLY A 166 3.32 -3.71 -24.40
C GLY A 166 3.07 -5.20 -24.43
N ILE A 167 2.13 -5.66 -25.27
CA ILE A 167 1.83 -7.08 -25.50
C ILE A 167 2.40 -7.45 -26.86
N TYR A 168 3.19 -8.53 -26.92
CA TYR A 168 3.92 -8.94 -28.10
C TYR A 168 3.63 -10.40 -28.46
N TYR A 169 3.60 -10.65 -29.75
CA TYR A 169 3.70 -11.97 -30.36
C TYR A 169 5.05 -12.07 -31.08
N GLY A 170 5.98 -12.85 -30.55
CA GLY A 170 7.38 -12.78 -31.00
C GLY A 170 7.95 -11.37 -30.82
N ALA A 171 8.41 -10.77 -31.92
CA ALA A 171 8.90 -9.40 -31.94
C ALA A 171 7.84 -8.36 -32.28
N GLU A 172 6.66 -8.79 -32.72
CA GLU A 172 5.60 -7.91 -33.22
C GLU A 172 4.75 -7.38 -32.06
N LEU A 173 4.56 -6.06 -32.01
CA LEU A 173 3.66 -5.41 -31.07
C LEU A 173 2.21 -5.70 -31.47
N TYR A 174 1.46 -6.33 -30.56
CA TYR A 174 0.03 -6.56 -30.73
C TYR A 174 -0.80 -5.42 -30.14
N ARG A 175 -0.44 -4.96 -28.93
CA ARG A 175 -1.12 -3.86 -28.23
C ARG A 175 -0.21 -3.18 -27.23
N ARG A 176 -0.39 -1.86 -27.11
CA ARG A 176 0.36 -1.03 -26.17
C ARG A 176 -0.61 -0.19 -25.35
N TYR A 177 -0.36 -0.11 -24.06
CA TYR A 177 -0.99 0.82 -23.12
C TYR A 177 0.07 1.82 -22.68
N THR A 178 -0.16 3.11 -22.93
CA THR A 178 0.75 4.19 -22.51
C THR A 178 0.08 5.00 -21.41
N MET A 179 0.73 5.10 -20.26
CA MET A 179 0.32 5.90 -19.12
C MET A 179 1.00 7.27 -19.18
N THR A 180 0.22 8.32 -18.99
CA THR A 180 0.72 9.70 -18.89
C THR A 180 0.38 10.25 -17.52
N TYR A 181 1.33 10.93 -16.89
CA TYR A 181 1.20 11.48 -15.56
C TYR A 181 1.34 12.99 -15.59
N ASN A 182 0.62 13.68 -14.73
CA ASN A 182 0.84 15.07 -14.39
C ASN A 182 1.43 15.13 -12.99
N TYR A 183 2.47 15.92 -12.80
CA TYR A 183 3.01 16.21 -11.48
C TYR A 183 2.20 17.34 -10.85
N ASP A 184 1.68 17.11 -9.64
CA ASP A 184 1.06 18.15 -8.85
C ASP A 184 2.05 18.72 -7.84
N GLY A 185 2.53 19.93 -8.13
CA GLY A 185 3.51 20.61 -7.28
C GLY A 185 2.96 21.07 -5.92
N ASN A 186 1.64 21.09 -5.73
CA ASN A 186 1.04 21.45 -4.44
C ASN A 186 1.03 20.25 -3.48
N ASP A 187 0.68 19.06 -4.02
CA ASP A 187 0.60 17.83 -3.24
C ASP A 187 1.86 16.98 -3.38
N PHE A 188 2.86 17.46 -4.12
CA PHE A 188 4.14 16.78 -4.37
C PHE A 188 3.98 15.34 -4.87
N THR A 189 2.98 15.09 -5.73
CA THR A 189 2.67 13.75 -6.21
C THR A 189 2.44 13.70 -7.72
N TYR A 190 2.66 12.52 -8.32
CA TYR A 190 2.31 12.23 -9.71
C TYR A 190 0.91 11.63 -9.79
N LEU A 191 0.06 12.25 -10.60
CA LEU A 191 -1.31 11.81 -10.85
C LEU A 191 -1.41 11.21 -12.26
N LEU A 192 -1.92 10.00 -12.39
CA LEU A 192 -2.21 9.40 -13.69
C LEU A 192 -3.27 10.25 -14.40
N SER A 193 -2.92 10.85 -15.52
CA SER A 193 -3.81 11.77 -16.27
C SER A 193 -4.49 11.08 -17.45
N LYS A 194 -3.83 10.10 -18.07
CA LYS A 194 -4.34 9.49 -19.28
C LYS A 194 -3.78 8.09 -19.49
N ILE A 195 -4.62 7.18 -20.03
CA ILE A 195 -4.20 5.91 -20.61
C ILE A 195 -4.58 5.91 -22.09
N THR A 196 -3.60 5.72 -22.96
CA THR A 196 -3.79 5.57 -24.40
C THR A 196 -3.57 4.11 -24.78
N VAL A 197 -4.46 3.56 -25.59
CA VAL A 197 -4.34 2.18 -26.13
C VAL A 197 -4.03 2.28 -27.62
N THR A 198 -2.93 1.66 -28.02
CA THR A 198 -2.47 1.61 -29.42
C THR A 198 -2.44 0.15 -29.89
N GLY A 199 -3.01 -0.13 -31.04
CA GLY A 199 -3.01 -1.46 -31.66
C GLY A 199 -1.80 -1.70 -32.57
N GLN A 200 -1.82 -2.83 -33.28
CA GLN A 200 -0.71 -3.33 -34.09
C GLN A 200 -0.29 -2.36 -35.22
N ASN A 201 -1.25 -1.68 -35.84
CA ASN A 201 -1.00 -0.76 -36.96
C ASN A 201 -0.89 0.71 -36.50
N ASN A 202 -0.57 0.94 -35.21
CA ASN A 202 -0.54 2.26 -34.59
C ASN A 202 -1.89 2.99 -34.53
N GLU A 203 -3.01 2.29 -34.81
CA GLU A 203 -4.33 2.84 -34.54
C GLU A 203 -4.52 3.04 -33.03
N THR A 204 -5.15 4.14 -32.65
CA THR A 204 -5.40 4.46 -31.25
C THR A 204 -6.88 4.46 -30.92
N LEU A 205 -7.24 3.88 -29.79
CA LEU A 205 -8.57 4.03 -29.23
C LEU A 205 -8.72 5.41 -28.54
N LYS A 206 -9.97 5.83 -28.38
CA LYS A 206 -10.24 7.02 -27.53
C LYS A 206 -9.59 6.81 -26.17
N PRO A 207 -8.73 7.73 -25.71
CA PRO A 207 -8.03 7.56 -24.45
C PRO A 207 -8.97 7.62 -23.25
N ILE A 208 -8.61 6.91 -22.20
CA ILE A 208 -9.21 7.07 -20.88
C ILE A 208 -8.52 8.26 -20.22
N VAL A 209 -9.27 9.27 -19.83
CA VAL A 209 -8.78 10.49 -19.19
C VAL A 209 -9.24 10.51 -17.75
N PHE A 210 -8.33 10.83 -16.83
CA PHE A 210 -8.57 10.98 -15.41
C PHE A 210 -8.54 12.46 -15.05
N ASN A 211 -9.64 12.94 -14.50
CA ASN A 211 -9.75 14.29 -13.97
C ASN A 211 -9.74 14.17 -12.44
N TRP A 212 -8.65 14.59 -11.84
CA TRP A 212 -8.50 14.58 -10.39
C TRP A 212 -9.15 15.81 -9.79
N TYR A 213 -9.97 15.61 -8.79
CA TYR A 213 -10.50 16.71 -8.02
C TYR A 213 -9.37 17.26 -7.14
N LYS A 214 -8.94 18.47 -7.45
CA LYS A 214 -8.02 19.19 -6.60
C LYS A 214 -8.83 19.95 -5.58
N ASN A 215 -8.80 19.53 -4.34
CA ASN A 215 -9.33 20.33 -3.27
C ASN A 215 -8.34 21.49 -3.00
N THR A 216 -8.36 22.50 -3.88
CA THR A 216 -7.57 23.73 -3.71
C THR A 216 -7.98 24.52 -2.47
N ASP A 217 -9.06 24.09 -1.82
CA ASP A 217 -9.61 24.69 -0.62
C ASP A 217 -9.25 23.98 0.68
N PHE A 218 -8.27 23.05 0.69
CA PHE A 218 -7.48 22.86 1.90
C PHE A 218 -6.58 24.07 2.15
N LYS A 219 -7.13 25.24 2.02
CA LYS A 219 -6.71 26.34 2.88
C LYS A 219 -6.94 25.80 4.27
N HIS A 220 -5.91 25.88 5.13
CA HIS A 220 -6.15 25.86 6.55
C HIS A 220 -7.29 26.86 6.78
N LYS A 221 -8.53 26.39 6.82
CA LYS A 221 -9.65 27.24 7.20
C LYS A 221 -9.35 27.54 8.64
N GLN A 222 -8.86 28.74 8.87
CA GLN A 222 -8.76 29.22 10.22
C GLN A 222 -10.20 29.32 10.71
N VAL A 223 -10.63 28.32 11.50
CA VAL A 223 -11.93 28.36 12.13
C VAL A 223 -11.93 29.57 13.04
N VAL A 224 -12.62 30.61 12.63
CA VAL A 224 -12.78 31.83 13.44
C VAL A 224 -13.83 31.51 14.49
N TYR A 225 -13.41 31.40 15.73
CA TYR A 225 -14.34 31.32 16.84
C TYR A 225 -15.03 32.69 17.02
N ASP A 226 -16.30 32.67 17.38
CA ASP A 226 -17.00 33.87 17.77
C ASP A 226 -16.36 34.43 19.05
N GLN A 227 -15.61 35.50 18.89
CA GLN A 227 -14.88 36.14 20.01
C GLN A 227 -15.85 36.70 21.07
N SER A 228 -17.13 36.92 20.72
CA SER A 228 -18.15 37.41 21.63
C SER A 228 -18.55 36.41 22.72
N SER A 229 -18.25 35.12 22.53
CA SER A 229 -18.67 34.03 23.43
C SER A 229 -17.58 33.59 24.44
N ASN A 230 -16.39 34.22 24.50
CA ASN A 230 -15.25 33.75 25.27
C ASN A 230 -14.85 32.28 24.97
N ALA A 231 -15.22 31.75 23.79
CA ALA A 231 -15.03 30.36 23.43
C ALA A 231 -13.57 29.88 23.55
N MET A 232 -12.62 30.76 23.24
CA MET A 232 -11.19 30.47 23.37
C MET A 232 -10.77 30.08 24.80
N ASN A 233 -11.48 30.59 25.82
CA ASN A 233 -11.18 30.26 27.22
C ASN A 233 -11.56 28.81 27.57
N TYR A 234 -12.46 28.21 26.78
CA TYR A 234 -12.92 26.84 27.01
C TYR A 234 -12.14 25.81 26.20
N ILE A 235 -11.58 26.19 25.05
CA ILE A 235 -10.84 25.27 24.18
C ILE A 235 -9.44 25.01 24.74
N ASN A 236 -8.80 26.01 25.33
CA ASN A 236 -7.60 25.81 26.13
C ASN A 236 -7.97 24.97 27.35
N LYS A 237 -7.32 23.79 27.51
CA LYS A 237 -7.57 22.83 28.58
C LYS A 237 -8.93 22.11 28.44
N ALA A 238 -9.27 21.71 27.22
CA ALA A 238 -10.42 20.90 26.90
C ALA A 238 -10.02 19.60 26.18
N TYR A 239 -10.74 18.53 26.44
CA TYR A 239 -10.88 17.43 25.51
C TYR A 239 -11.82 17.87 24.41
N ILE A 240 -11.38 17.72 23.15
CA ILE A 240 -12.14 18.12 21.98
C ILE A 240 -12.67 16.89 21.29
N SER A 241 -13.98 16.88 21.06
CA SER A 241 -14.64 15.85 20.25
C SER A 241 -15.29 16.50 19.05
N LEU A 242 -15.08 15.90 17.87
CA LEU A 242 -15.65 16.35 16.61
C LEU A 242 -16.75 15.39 16.16
N GLY A 243 -17.88 15.95 15.70
CA GLY A 243 -19.03 15.18 15.23
C GLY A 243 -20.08 16.11 14.65
N ASP A 244 -21.11 15.53 14.04
CA ASP A 244 -22.31 16.27 13.63
C ASP A 244 -23.34 16.19 14.76
N TYR A 245 -23.31 17.16 15.65
CA TYR A 245 -24.15 17.19 16.86
C TYR A 245 -25.54 17.79 16.65
N ASN A 246 -25.84 18.27 15.45
CA ASN A 246 -27.15 18.83 15.12
C ASN A 246 -27.83 18.18 13.90
N GLY A 247 -27.15 17.20 13.24
CA GLY A 247 -27.68 16.46 12.10
C GLY A 247 -27.66 17.23 10.78
N ASP A 248 -26.82 18.26 10.64
CA ASP A 248 -26.78 19.10 9.45
C ASP A 248 -25.72 18.70 8.42
N GLY A 249 -24.98 17.61 8.68
CA GLY A 249 -23.93 17.09 7.82
C GLY A 249 -22.61 17.84 7.91
N ARG A 250 -22.45 18.75 8.87
CA ARG A 250 -21.19 19.48 9.10
C ARG A 250 -20.55 19.05 10.40
N THR A 251 -19.24 19.23 10.47
CA THR A 251 -18.49 18.85 11.66
C THR A 251 -18.55 19.97 12.70
N ASP A 252 -19.17 19.71 13.81
CA ASP A 252 -19.26 20.54 14.99
C ASP A 252 -18.15 20.19 16.00
N LEU A 253 -18.05 20.97 17.08
CA LEU A 253 -17.07 20.78 18.13
C LEU A 253 -17.72 20.73 19.50
N LEU A 254 -17.49 19.65 20.22
CA LEU A 254 -17.80 19.50 21.63
C LEU A 254 -16.54 19.64 22.46
N ALA A 255 -16.57 20.48 23.50
CA ALA A 255 -15.47 20.65 24.44
C ALA A 255 -15.91 20.21 25.84
N THR A 256 -15.07 19.39 26.50
CA THR A 256 -15.21 19.03 27.92
C THR A 256 -13.92 19.34 28.67
N PRO A 257 -13.98 19.72 29.97
CA PRO A 257 -12.82 20.24 30.68
C PRO A 257 -11.78 19.15 31.00
N MET A 258 -10.51 19.48 30.83
CA MET A 258 -9.39 18.70 31.40
C MET A 258 -9.30 18.93 32.91
N GLU A 259 -8.49 18.12 33.61
CA GLU A 259 -8.35 18.16 35.09
C GLU A 259 -7.94 19.52 35.61
N ASP A 260 -7.11 20.26 34.85
CA ASP A 260 -6.61 21.58 35.23
C ASP A 260 -7.42 22.74 34.67
N ALA A 261 -8.59 22.46 34.11
CA ALA A 261 -9.52 23.49 33.64
C ALA A 261 -10.23 24.20 34.80
N ASN A 262 -10.46 25.51 34.63
CA ASN A 262 -11.16 26.34 35.58
C ASN A 262 -12.68 26.44 35.35
N TRP A 263 -13.22 25.55 34.50
CA TRP A 263 -14.63 25.48 34.12
C TRP A 263 -15.14 24.03 34.22
N THR A 264 -16.49 23.86 34.12
CA THR A 264 -17.14 22.57 34.31
C THR A 264 -18.23 22.37 33.28
N GLY A 265 -18.67 21.10 33.11
CA GLY A 265 -19.69 20.72 32.14
C GLY A 265 -19.15 20.68 30.70
N TRP A 266 -20.02 20.62 29.71
CA TRP A 266 -19.65 20.61 28.29
C TRP A 266 -19.99 21.93 27.60
N ARG A 267 -19.37 22.18 26.46
CA ARG A 267 -19.64 23.32 25.57
C ARG A 267 -19.73 22.80 24.14
N LEU A 268 -20.81 23.16 23.45
CA LEU A 268 -21.05 22.82 22.06
C LEU A 268 -20.89 24.04 21.16
N PHE A 269 -20.17 23.85 20.06
CA PHE A 269 -19.98 24.84 19.01
C PHE A 269 -20.41 24.25 17.70
N LEU A 270 -21.35 24.83 17.03
CA LEU A 270 -21.91 24.42 15.74
C LEU A 270 -21.19 25.13 14.59
N ALA A 271 -20.93 24.38 13.52
CA ALA A 271 -20.37 24.92 12.28
C ALA A 271 -21.42 25.78 11.56
N ASP A 272 -20.98 26.90 10.98
CA ASP A 272 -21.82 27.69 10.08
C ASP A 272 -22.02 26.98 8.73
N THR A 273 -22.91 27.56 7.87
CA THR A 273 -23.23 26.98 6.55
C THR A 273 -22.03 26.80 5.63
N ASP A 274 -21.00 27.60 5.81
CA ASP A 274 -19.77 27.56 4.99
C ASP A 274 -18.66 26.73 5.64
N GLY A 275 -18.87 26.23 6.87
CA GLY A 275 -17.89 25.50 7.68
C GLY A 275 -16.67 26.34 8.07
N ASN A 276 -16.78 27.67 8.02
CA ASN A 276 -15.67 28.59 8.27
C ASN A 276 -15.65 29.13 9.70
N LYS A 277 -16.75 28.99 10.40
CA LYS A 277 -16.92 29.53 11.75
C LYS A 277 -17.60 28.51 12.65
N LEU A 278 -17.11 28.37 13.87
CA LEU A 278 -17.78 27.65 14.95
C LEU A 278 -18.44 28.66 15.87
N THR A 279 -19.75 28.54 16.05
CA THR A 279 -20.56 29.42 16.90
C THR A 279 -20.98 28.66 18.16
N TYR A 280 -20.78 29.24 19.32
CA TYR A 280 -21.27 28.67 20.57
C TYR A 280 -22.78 28.43 20.51
N SER A 281 -23.22 27.20 20.74
CA SER A 281 -24.60 26.79 20.66
C SER A 281 -25.19 26.48 22.04
N GLY A 282 -24.43 25.92 22.95
CA GLY A 282 -24.96 25.53 24.23
C GLY A 282 -23.96 24.94 25.19
N SER A 283 -24.39 24.68 26.41
CA SER A 283 -23.63 24.03 27.46
C SER A 283 -24.54 23.23 28.37
N GLY A 284 -23.95 22.27 29.08
CA GLY A 284 -24.66 21.50 30.08
C GLY A 284 -23.72 20.96 31.14
N THR A 285 -24.30 20.18 32.06
CA THR A 285 -23.53 19.53 33.14
C THR A 285 -23.06 18.16 32.71
N LEU A 286 -21.92 17.72 33.22
CA LEU A 286 -21.42 16.35 33.10
C LEU A 286 -21.68 15.62 34.41
N PRO A 287 -22.05 14.32 34.37
CA PRO A 287 -22.21 13.50 35.57
C PRO A 287 -20.92 13.40 36.39
N GLU A 288 -19.79 13.37 35.70
CA GLU A 288 -18.47 13.36 36.29
C GLU A 288 -17.61 14.46 35.67
N ARG A 289 -16.72 15.03 36.48
CA ARG A 289 -15.80 16.05 36.04
C ARG A 289 -14.59 15.43 35.33
N TYR A 290 -14.08 16.08 34.28
CA TYR A 290 -12.82 15.73 33.60
C TYR A 290 -12.82 14.39 32.86
N LYS A 291 -13.85 14.10 32.11
CA LYS A 291 -13.88 12.95 31.22
C LYS A 291 -13.79 13.34 29.75
N GLU A 292 -13.01 12.57 29.00
CA GLU A 292 -12.97 12.65 27.56
C GLU A 292 -14.30 12.08 27.00
N PRO A 293 -15.03 12.83 26.18
CA PRO A 293 -16.24 12.33 25.57
C PRO A 293 -15.89 11.31 24.48
N VAL A 294 -16.71 10.28 24.35
CA VAL A 294 -16.61 9.31 23.26
C VAL A 294 -17.78 9.59 22.33
N PRO A 295 -17.54 10.20 21.15
CA PRO A 295 -18.61 10.52 20.22
C PRO A 295 -19.09 9.27 19.48
N GLY A 296 -20.38 9.21 19.18
CA GLY A 296 -21.00 8.13 18.41
C GLY A 296 -22.49 8.35 18.24
N ASP A 297 -23.10 7.75 17.24
CA ASP A 297 -24.55 7.70 17.11
C ASP A 297 -25.06 6.48 17.91
N TYR A 298 -25.36 6.68 19.18
CA TYR A 298 -25.74 5.61 20.10
C TYR A 298 -27.20 5.19 20.00
N ASN A 299 -28.06 6.04 19.42
CA ASN A 299 -29.49 5.79 19.29
C ASN A 299 -29.90 5.47 17.84
N GLY A 300 -29.01 5.66 16.84
CA GLY A 300 -29.25 5.35 15.45
C GLY A 300 -30.04 6.41 14.69
N ASP A 301 -30.05 7.66 15.16
CA ASP A 301 -30.81 8.76 14.53
C ASP A 301 -29.98 9.58 13.51
N GLY A 302 -28.70 9.25 13.34
CA GLY A 302 -27.80 9.93 12.42
C GLY A 302 -27.15 11.18 13.00
N ILE A 303 -27.41 11.52 14.26
CA ILE A 303 -26.81 12.64 14.98
C ILE A 303 -25.75 12.12 15.93
N THR A 304 -24.66 12.84 16.09
CA THR A 304 -23.60 12.43 17.01
C THR A 304 -24.01 12.66 18.47
N ASP A 305 -24.04 11.59 19.25
CA ASP A 305 -24.19 11.59 20.71
C ASP A 305 -22.84 11.60 21.42
N PHE A 306 -22.81 11.74 22.76
CA PHE A 306 -21.60 11.65 23.58
C PHE A 306 -21.87 11.22 25.02
#